data_ffb0cbfd86cca95811792446df9d0f4e
#
_entry.id   ffb0cbfd86cca95811792446df9d0f4e
#
_cell.length_a   1.000
_cell.length_b   1.000
_cell.length_c   1.000
_cell.angle_alpha   90.00
_cell.angle_beta   90.00
_cell.angle_gamma   90.00
#
_symmetry.space_group_name_H-M   'P 1'
#
loop_
_entity.id
_entity.type
_entity.pdbx_description
1 polymer ?
#
loop_
_entity_poly.entity_id
_entity_poly.type
_entity_poly.pdbx_seq_one_letter_code
_entity_poly.pdbx_strand_id
1 'polypeptide(L)'
;MRYKLFTLAIFLFGGLQADPRPWWEINYNLDIEYPRMGDYRWDKASEDIILRGSGVNRRSFYRVDLASGDTTVYLDSSVFNYDGIYIPVRRWNLSKDGSFMLIQSKRERIWRHSNTGTYYLLNIDQREITKVSEKNEMLRNVKISPNNKWVSYVRQDNNLYVYNIKRKREKKLTRNGSETLLNGHFGWVYEEELSGYDGYRWSPDSRYIAYVEENQSEVGRFRMIDELKLYPDLQEVFYPKAGHTNPRIKMAVINVQ
;
A
#
# COMPACT_ATOMS: atom_id res chain seq x y z
N MET A 1 29.64 7.45 -0.66
CA MET A 1 28.71 6.35 -0.95
C MET A 1 27.55 6.71 -1.90
N ARG A 2 27.06 7.97 -1.98
CA ARG A 2 25.97 8.37 -2.90
C ARG A 2 26.32 8.37 -4.40
N TYR A 3 27.60 8.43 -4.78
CA TYR A 3 28.04 8.55 -6.19
C TYR A 3 28.14 7.22 -6.94
N LYS A 4 28.25 6.07 -6.24
CA LYS A 4 28.31 4.75 -6.90
C LYS A 4 26.96 4.28 -7.48
N LEU A 5 25.86 4.71 -6.89
CA LEU A 5 24.51 4.35 -7.38
C LEU A 5 24.20 4.98 -8.76
N PHE A 6 24.68 6.20 -9.01
CA PHE A 6 24.44 6.90 -10.28
C PHE A 6 25.21 6.25 -11.44
N THR A 7 26.41 5.72 -11.17
CA THR A 7 27.23 5.06 -12.17
C THR A 7 26.68 3.68 -12.53
N LEU A 8 26.12 2.95 -11.56
CA LEU A 8 25.55 1.61 -11.79
C LEU A 8 24.28 1.66 -12.63
N ALA A 9 23.41 2.65 -12.41
CA ALA A 9 22.22 2.85 -13.23
C ALA A 9 22.54 3.11 -14.71
N ILE A 10 23.68 3.71 -15.01
CA ILE A 10 24.15 3.97 -16.37
C ILE A 10 24.67 2.69 -17.04
N PHE A 11 25.31 1.78 -16.29
CA PHE A 11 25.84 0.53 -16.85
C PHE A 11 24.78 -0.52 -17.17
N LEU A 12 23.65 -0.54 -16.47
CA LEU A 12 22.53 -1.46 -16.73
C LEU A 12 21.76 -1.14 -18.03
N PHE A 13 21.95 0.03 -18.61
CA PHE A 13 21.23 0.50 -19.79
C PHE A 13 22.13 0.83 -20.98
N GLY A 14 23.19 0.08 -21.21
CA GLY A 14 24.05 0.15 -22.43
C GLY A 14 24.17 1.56 -22.97
N GLY A 15 25.30 2.22 -22.67
CA GLY A 15 25.83 3.38 -23.36
C GLY A 15 24.83 4.49 -23.73
N LEU A 16 24.26 5.17 -22.77
CA LEU A 16 23.55 6.43 -23.01
C LEU A 16 24.59 7.45 -23.50
N GLN A 17 24.75 7.58 -24.83
CA GLN A 17 25.33 8.78 -25.37
C GLN A 17 24.44 9.96 -24.97
N ALA A 18 25.05 11.00 -24.40
CA ALA A 18 24.29 12.22 -24.07
C ALA A 18 23.66 12.74 -25.38
N ASP A 19 22.38 12.97 -25.39
CA ASP A 19 21.69 13.57 -26.53
C ASP A 19 22.26 14.97 -26.74
N PRO A 20 22.86 15.26 -27.93
CA PRO A 20 23.47 16.55 -28.20
C PRO A 20 22.46 17.71 -28.34
N ARG A 21 21.15 17.41 -28.34
CA ARG A 21 20.11 18.42 -28.43
C ARG A 21 19.98 19.26 -27.16
N PRO A 22 19.63 20.52 -27.24
CA PRO A 22 19.36 21.35 -26.09
C PRO A 22 18.21 20.74 -25.23
N TRP A 23 18.30 20.87 -23.92
CA TRP A 23 17.33 20.25 -22.98
C TRP A 23 15.88 20.66 -23.24
N TRP A 24 15.62 21.85 -23.74
CA TRP A 24 14.24 22.30 -24.07
C TRP A 24 13.68 21.57 -25.31
N GLU A 25 14.52 21.24 -26.30
CA GLU A 25 14.10 20.48 -27.48
C GLU A 25 13.80 19.02 -27.10
N ILE A 26 14.58 18.47 -26.19
CA ILE A 26 14.39 17.14 -25.61
C ILE A 26 13.04 17.06 -24.87
N ASN A 27 12.71 18.07 -24.05
CA ASN A 27 11.47 18.08 -23.29
C ASN A 27 10.21 18.38 -24.14
N TYR A 28 10.35 19.15 -25.21
CA TYR A 28 9.21 19.50 -26.05
C TYR A 28 8.80 18.42 -27.04
N ASN A 29 9.74 17.68 -27.58
CA ASN A 29 9.46 16.70 -28.63
C ASN A 29 9.20 15.29 -28.12
N LEU A 30 9.30 15.03 -26.81
CA LEU A 30 9.05 13.73 -26.18
C LEU A 30 9.75 12.51 -26.83
N ASP A 31 10.81 12.76 -27.63
CA ASP A 31 11.50 11.74 -28.41
C ASP A 31 12.50 10.91 -27.57
N ILE A 32 12.65 11.23 -26.28
CA ILE A 32 13.48 10.47 -25.36
C ILE A 32 12.60 9.56 -24.53
N GLU A 33 12.61 8.28 -24.88
CA GLU A 33 12.17 7.24 -23.97
C GLU A 33 13.17 7.12 -22.82
N TYR A 34 12.87 7.78 -21.69
CA TYR A 34 13.60 7.51 -20.46
C TYR A 34 13.30 6.07 -20.03
N PRO A 35 14.31 5.20 -19.90
CA PRO A 35 14.08 3.88 -19.34
C PRO A 35 13.52 4.06 -17.94
N ARG A 36 12.24 3.79 -17.77
CA ARG A 36 11.59 3.83 -16.48
C ARG A 36 12.00 2.56 -15.72
N MET A 37 12.64 2.72 -14.58
CA MET A 37 12.73 1.62 -13.63
C MET A 37 11.31 1.18 -13.31
N GLY A 38 11.04 -0.11 -13.50
CA GLY A 38 9.76 -0.72 -13.18
C GLY A 38 9.39 -0.58 -11.70
N ASP A 39 8.30 -1.19 -11.28
CA ASP A 39 7.90 -1.25 -9.88
C ASP A 39 8.92 -2.08 -9.08
N TYR A 40 9.71 -1.44 -8.24
CA TYR A 40 10.79 -2.06 -7.47
C TYR A 40 10.69 -1.78 -5.97
N ARG A 41 11.34 -2.61 -5.17
CA ARG A 41 11.53 -2.43 -3.72
C ARG A 41 12.94 -2.84 -3.33
N TRP A 42 13.44 -2.20 -2.29
CA TRP A 42 14.64 -2.65 -1.61
C TRP A 42 14.34 -3.91 -0.80
N ASP A 43 15.14 -4.94 -1.00
CA ASP A 43 15.23 -6.04 -0.06
C ASP A 43 16.20 -5.63 1.04
N LYS A 44 15.65 -5.23 2.19
CA LYS A 44 16.45 -4.72 3.30
C LYS A 44 17.31 -5.79 3.99
N ALA A 45 17.04 -7.06 3.69
CA ALA A 45 17.80 -8.18 4.26
C ALA A 45 19.10 -8.44 3.48
N SER A 46 19.09 -8.30 2.15
CA SER A 46 20.25 -8.55 1.27
C SER A 46 20.86 -7.29 0.68
N GLU A 47 20.23 -6.11 0.88
CA GLU A 47 20.58 -4.85 0.23
C GLU A 47 20.44 -4.87 -1.31
N ASP A 48 19.74 -5.87 -1.86
CA ASP A 48 19.42 -5.99 -3.27
C ASP A 48 18.15 -5.23 -3.65
N ILE A 49 17.88 -5.18 -4.95
CA ILE A 49 16.61 -4.68 -5.47
C ILE A 49 15.73 -5.84 -5.94
N ILE A 50 14.49 -5.87 -5.47
CA ILE A 50 13.45 -6.73 -6.05
C ILE A 50 12.66 -5.90 -7.05
N LEU A 51 12.71 -6.33 -8.30
CA LEU A 51 12.09 -5.66 -9.44
C LEU A 51 10.93 -6.50 -9.97
N ARG A 52 9.79 -5.88 -10.22
CA ARG A 52 8.71 -6.52 -10.96
C ARG A 52 9.01 -6.50 -12.45
N GLY A 53 8.83 -7.63 -13.12
CA GLY A 53 8.99 -7.74 -14.57
C GLY A 53 7.99 -6.86 -15.34
N SER A 54 8.30 -6.58 -16.59
CA SER A 54 7.50 -5.77 -17.51
C SER A 54 7.06 -6.59 -18.73
N GLY A 55 6.11 -6.08 -19.50
CA GLY A 55 5.63 -6.73 -20.72
C GLY A 55 5.09 -8.15 -20.46
N VAL A 56 5.61 -9.13 -21.19
CA VAL A 56 5.25 -10.55 -21.04
C VAL A 56 5.62 -11.14 -19.68
N ASN A 57 6.67 -10.60 -19.04
CA ASN A 57 7.21 -11.04 -17.75
C ASN A 57 6.58 -10.30 -16.55
N ARG A 58 5.57 -9.46 -16.74
CA ARG A 58 4.93 -8.62 -15.70
C ARG A 58 4.37 -9.39 -14.49
N ARG A 59 4.30 -10.72 -14.57
CA ARG A 59 3.82 -11.60 -13.50
C ARG A 59 4.93 -12.20 -12.65
N SER A 60 6.18 -11.96 -13.01
CA SER A 60 7.37 -12.46 -12.31
C SER A 60 8.11 -11.33 -11.61
N PHE A 61 8.89 -11.68 -10.60
CA PHE A 61 9.76 -10.78 -9.88
C PHE A 61 11.20 -11.25 -10.00
N TYR A 62 12.11 -10.31 -10.05
CA TYR A 62 13.53 -10.54 -10.23
C TYR A 62 14.29 -9.89 -9.09
N ARG A 63 15.38 -10.54 -8.67
CA ARG A 63 16.37 -9.97 -7.76
C ARG A 63 17.52 -9.44 -8.59
N VAL A 64 17.92 -8.22 -8.32
CA VAL A 64 19.11 -7.58 -8.90
C VAL A 64 20.11 -7.43 -7.77
N ASP A 65 21.21 -8.19 -7.85
CA ASP A 65 22.38 -8.05 -6.99
C ASP A 65 23.10 -6.75 -7.36
N LEU A 66 23.20 -5.82 -6.44
CA LEU A 66 23.79 -4.52 -6.71
C LEU A 66 25.33 -4.54 -6.73
N ALA A 67 25.95 -5.58 -6.20
CA ALA A 67 27.40 -5.71 -6.21
C ALA A 67 27.91 -6.29 -7.54
N SER A 68 27.26 -7.33 -8.07
CA SER A 68 27.63 -7.97 -9.34
C SER A 68 26.90 -7.40 -10.55
N GLY A 69 25.68 -6.85 -10.36
CA GLY A 69 24.77 -6.46 -11.42
C GLY A 69 23.93 -7.61 -11.97
N ASP A 70 24.07 -8.83 -11.40
CA ASP A 70 23.37 -10.00 -11.86
C ASP A 70 21.87 -9.92 -11.56
N THR A 71 21.08 -10.44 -12.49
CA THR A 71 19.63 -10.50 -12.35
C THR A 71 19.17 -11.96 -12.37
N THR A 72 18.47 -12.36 -11.30
CA THR A 72 17.93 -13.72 -11.14
C THR A 72 16.42 -13.69 -10.94
N VAL A 73 15.72 -14.78 -11.31
CA VAL A 73 14.28 -14.92 -11.02
C VAL A 73 14.10 -15.09 -9.52
N TYR A 74 13.42 -14.15 -8.90
CA TYR A 74 13.09 -14.16 -7.47
C TYR A 74 11.81 -14.92 -7.20
N LEU A 75 10.73 -14.55 -7.91
CA LEU A 75 9.43 -15.19 -7.85
C LEU A 75 8.87 -15.30 -9.27
N ASP A 76 8.60 -16.50 -9.72
CA ASP A 76 7.91 -16.72 -10.99
C ASP A 76 6.39 -16.61 -10.82
N SER A 77 5.64 -16.59 -11.91
CA SER A 77 4.20 -16.37 -11.90
C SER A 77 3.39 -17.49 -11.25
N SER A 78 3.94 -18.68 -11.07
CA SER A 78 3.23 -19.86 -10.52
C SER A 78 2.91 -19.68 -9.03
N VAL A 79 3.76 -18.92 -8.30
CA VAL A 79 3.56 -18.67 -6.86
C VAL A 79 2.35 -17.78 -6.57
N PHE A 80 1.87 -17.01 -7.55
CA PHE A 80 0.72 -16.10 -7.38
C PHE A 80 -0.60 -16.81 -7.66
N ASN A 81 -0.80 -17.95 -7.03
CA ASN A 81 -2.01 -18.76 -7.12
C ASN A 81 -2.59 -19.00 -5.74
N TYR A 82 -3.87 -18.73 -5.57
CA TYR A 82 -4.62 -19.02 -4.37
C TYR A 82 -5.88 -19.78 -4.75
N ASP A 83 -6.01 -21.01 -4.24
CA ASP A 83 -7.17 -21.87 -4.50
C ASP A 83 -7.44 -22.11 -6.00
N GLY A 84 -6.38 -22.33 -6.77
CA GLY A 84 -6.45 -22.54 -8.23
C GLY A 84 -6.62 -21.27 -9.08
N ILE A 85 -6.71 -20.09 -8.44
CA ILE A 85 -6.96 -18.82 -9.12
C ILE A 85 -5.70 -17.94 -9.08
N TYR A 86 -5.29 -17.41 -10.24
CA TYR A 86 -4.21 -16.44 -10.32
C TYR A 86 -4.56 -15.15 -9.58
N ILE A 87 -3.66 -14.71 -8.69
CA ILE A 87 -3.78 -13.47 -7.91
C ILE A 87 -3.04 -12.33 -8.63
N PRO A 88 -3.77 -11.35 -9.20
CA PRO A 88 -3.13 -10.19 -9.81
C PRO A 88 -2.42 -9.33 -8.77
N VAL A 89 -1.15 -9.03 -8.97
CA VAL A 89 -0.39 -8.14 -8.11
C VAL A 89 -0.60 -6.70 -8.57
N ARG A 90 -1.41 -5.91 -7.86
CA ARG A 90 -1.63 -4.48 -8.14
C ARG A 90 -0.62 -3.60 -7.41
N ARG A 91 -0.40 -3.90 -6.12
CA ARG A 91 0.63 -3.31 -5.27
C ARG A 91 1.25 -4.42 -4.43
N TRP A 92 2.47 -4.21 -4.01
CA TRP A 92 3.21 -5.16 -3.18
C TRP A 92 4.22 -4.45 -2.28
N ASN A 93 4.52 -5.05 -1.13
CA ASN A 93 5.57 -4.62 -0.23
C ASN A 93 6.20 -5.86 0.42
N LEU A 94 7.50 -5.78 0.68
CA LEU A 94 8.21 -6.80 1.45
C LEU A 94 8.09 -6.53 2.95
N SER A 95 8.11 -7.60 3.75
CA SER A 95 8.39 -7.50 5.18
C SER A 95 9.81 -6.98 5.42
N LYS A 96 10.09 -6.54 6.66
CA LYS A 96 11.39 -5.93 6.99
C LYS A 96 12.57 -6.89 6.76
N ASP A 97 12.38 -8.17 7.02
CA ASP A 97 13.38 -9.24 6.85
C ASP A 97 13.31 -9.97 5.51
N GLY A 98 12.44 -9.53 4.59
CA GLY A 98 12.28 -10.14 3.27
C GLY A 98 11.52 -11.46 3.25
N SER A 99 11.07 -12.01 4.40
CA SER A 99 10.43 -13.34 4.44
C SER A 99 9.00 -13.39 3.90
N PHE A 100 8.32 -12.23 3.84
CA PHE A 100 6.95 -12.13 3.34
C PHE A 100 6.79 -11.02 2.31
N MET A 101 5.92 -11.28 1.33
CA MET A 101 5.41 -10.26 0.41
C MET A 101 3.92 -10.04 0.68
N LEU A 102 3.55 -8.80 1.05
CA LEU A 102 2.16 -8.36 1.14
C LEU A 102 1.69 -7.90 -0.23
N ILE A 103 0.62 -8.49 -0.73
CA ILE A 103 0.09 -8.28 -2.08
C ILE A 103 -1.31 -7.67 -1.99
N GLN A 104 -1.54 -6.54 -2.66
CA GLN A 104 -2.87 -6.02 -2.94
C GLN A 104 -3.28 -6.46 -4.34
N SER A 105 -4.32 -7.31 -4.45
CA SER A 105 -4.76 -7.86 -5.73
C SER A 105 -5.92 -7.09 -6.34
N LYS A 106 -6.93 -6.74 -5.57
CA LYS A 106 -8.01 -5.85 -5.94
C LYS A 106 -7.80 -4.51 -5.27
N ARG A 107 -8.05 -3.42 -5.98
CA ARG A 107 -7.94 -2.07 -5.45
C ARG A 107 -9.12 -1.24 -5.90
N GLU A 108 -9.80 -0.63 -4.95
CA GLU A 108 -10.84 0.35 -5.19
C GLU A 108 -10.44 1.66 -4.53
N ARG A 109 -10.50 2.73 -5.31
CA ARG A 109 -10.20 4.07 -4.83
C ARG A 109 -11.37 4.54 -3.95
N ILE A 110 -11.04 5.18 -2.81
CA ILE A 110 -12.03 5.83 -1.95
C ILE A 110 -12.02 7.32 -2.27
N TRP A 111 -10.88 7.99 -2.04
CA TRP A 111 -10.65 9.40 -2.37
C TRP A 111 -9.30 9.58 -3.07
N ARG A 112 -8.67 10.73 -2.96
CA ARG A 112 -7.43 11.07 -3.67
C ARG A 112 -6.28 10.11 -3.37
N HIS A 113 -6.06 9.77 -2.12
CA HIS A 113 -4.95 8.94 -1.64
C HIS A 113 -5.40 7.58 -1.12
N SER A 114 -6.53 7.55 -0.40
CA SER A 114 -7.05 6.34 0.23
C SER A 114 -7.64 5.37 -0.77
N ASN A 115 -7.47 4.11 -0.45
CA ASN A 115 -8.02 3.00 -1.21
C ASN A 115 -8.31 1.82 -0.29
N THR A 116 -9.12 0.92 -0.77
CA THR A 116 -9.41 -0.34 -0.16
C THR A 116 -9.07 -1.48 -1.11
N GLY A 117 -8.90 -2.69 -0.60
CA GLY A 117 -8.51 -3.80 -1.45
C GLY A 117 -8.56 -5.18 -0.82
N THR A 118 -8.41 -6.20 -1.66
CA THR A 118 -8.19 -7.57 -1.22
C THR A 118 -6.68 -7.81 -1.10
N TYR A 119 -6.27 -8.40 0.02
CA TYR A 119 -4.87 -8.59 0.32
C TYR A 119 -4.53 -10.05 0.54
N TYR A 120 -3.33 -10.41 0.10
CA TYR A 120 -2.71 -11.71 0.28
C TYR A 120 -1.33 -11.55 0.89
N LEU A 121 -0.91 -12.55 1.63
CA LEU A 121 0.43 -12.67 2.19
C LEU A 121 1.11 -13.88 1.57
N LEU A 122 2.20 -13.66 0.84
CA LEU A 122 3.05 -14.71 0.31
C LEU A 122 4.22 -14.94 1.27
N ASN A 123 4.36 -16.14 1.79
CA ASN A 123 5.60 -16.60 2.41
C ASN A 123 6.59 -16.93 1.29
N ILE A 124 7.72 -16.21 1.25
CA ILE A 124 8.66 -16.27 0.13
C ILE A 124 9.42 -17.60 0.11
N ASP A 125 9.85 -18.10 1.28
CA ASP A 125 10.61 -19.34 1.38
C ASP A 125 9.74 -20.56 1.08
N GLN A 126 8.52 -20.59 1.62
CA GLN A 126 7.59 -21.69 1.45
C GLN A 126 6.84 -21.65 0.12
N ARG A 127 6.87 -20.50 -0.60
CA ARG A 127 6.08 -20.27 -1.81
C ARG A 127 4.56 -20.44 -1.58
N GLU A 128 4.11 -20.22 -0.33
CA GLU A 128 2.70 -20.36 0.06
C GLU A 128 2.03 -18.99 0.14
N ILE A 129 0.89 -18.86 -0.52
CA ILE A 129 0.06 -17.64 -0.48
C ILE A 129 -1.16 -17.86 0.43
N THR A 130 -1.44 -16.89 1.29
CA THR A 130 -2.57 -16.91 2.21
C THR A 130 -3.39 -15.63 2.05
N LYS A 131 -4.71 -15.73 2.03
CA LYS A 131 -5.58 -14.56 2.07
C LYS A 131 -5.55 -13.93 3.47
N VAL A 132 -5.35 -12.60 3.57
CA VAL A 132 -5.20 -11.90 4.86
C VAL A 132 -6.50 -11.91 5.68
N SER A 133 -7.65 -11.96 5.03
CA SER A 133 -8.95 -12.10 5.68
C SER A 133 -9.82 -13.04 4.88
N GLU A 134 -10.44 -14.02 5.55
CA GLU A 134 -11.37 -14.96 4.90
C GLU A 134 -12.72 -14.31 4.56
N LYS A 135 -13.05 -13.21 5.22
CA LYS A 135 -14.23 -12.44 4.87
C LYS A 135 -14.01 -11.74 3.53
N ASN A 136 -15.01 -11.76 2.67
CA ASN A 136 -14.99 -11.10 1.36
C ASN A 136 -15.09 -9.57 1.47
N GLU A 137 -14.32 -8.99 2.39
CA GLU A 137 -14.29 -7.56 2.64
C GLU A 137 -13.04 -6.92 2.04
N MET A 138 -13.20 -5.68 1.63
CA MET A 138 -12.10 -4.83 1.20
C MET A 138 -11.43 -4.21 2.43
N LEU A 139 -10.12 -4.36 2.53
CA LEU A 139 -9.33 -3.90 3.66
C LEU A 139 -8.61 -2.58 3.35
N ARG A 140 -8.41 -1.76 4.37
CA ARG A 140 -7.73 -0.45 4.28
C ARG A 140 -6.46 -0.45 5.12
N ASN A 141 -5.42 0.25 4.65
CA ASN A 141 -4.16 0.52 5.38
C ASN A 141 -3.45 -0.74 5.89
N VAL A 142 -3.41 -1.80 5.09
CA VAL A 142 -2.87 -3.11 5.49
C VAL A 142 -1.35 -3.07 5.70
N LYS A 143 -0.86 -3.61 6.83
CA LYS A 143 0.56 -3.62 7.20
C LYS A 143 0.98 -4.93 7.87
N ILE A 144 2.18 -5.40 7.53
CA ILE A 144 2.84 -6.47 8.29
C ILE A 144 3.46 -5.86 9.56
N SER A 145 3.34 -6.54 10.70
CA SER A 145 4.04 -6.14 11.92
C SER A 145 5.56 -6.28 11.77
N PRO A 146 6.39 -5.47 12.47
CA PRO A 146 7.85 -5.54 12.37
C PRO A 146 8.45 -6.92 12.70
N ASN A 147 7.78 -7.74 13.53
CA ASN A 147 8.20 -9.10 13.89
C ASN A 147 7.58 -10.20 13.03
N ASN A 148 6.87 -9.85 11.95
CA ASN A 148 6.23 -10.75 11.00
C ASN A 148 5.23 -11.76 11.60
N LYS A 149 4.67 -11.49 12.80
CA LYS A 149 3.68 -12.37 13.42
C LYS A 149 2.24 -11.99 13.10
N TRP A 150 2.03 -10.74 12.65
CA TRP A 150 0.73 -10.17 12.46
C TRP A 150 0.62 -9.38 11.17
N VAL A 151 -0.59 -9.34 10.62
CA VAL A 151 -1.00 -8.34 9.61
C VAL A 151 -2.12 -7.50 10.22
N SER A 152 -1.97 -6.17 10.23
CA SER A 152 -2.98 -5.24 10.72
C SER A 152 -3.72 -4.57 9.57
N TYR A 153 -4.97 -4.20 9.78
CA TYR A 153 -5.80 -3.51 8.80
C TYR A 153 -7.03 -2.86 9.44
N VAL A 154 -7.65 -1.97 8.69
CA VAL A 154 -8.96 -1.41 9.02
C VAL A 154 -10.01 -2.05 8.10
N ARG A 155 -11.17 -2.39 8.66
CA ARG A 155 -12.35 -2.90 7.94
C ARG A 155 -13.36 -1.81 7.62
N GLN A 156 -14.40 -2.17 6.87
CA GLN A 156 -15.51 -1.28 6.50
C GLN A 156 -16.31 -0.78 7.71
N ASP A 157 -16.26 -1.48 8.84
CA ASP A 157 -16.87 -1.07 10.10
C ASP A 157 -16.04 -0.02 10.87
N ASN A 158 -15.03 0.56 10.21
CA ASN A 158 -14.12 1.57 10.77
C ASN A 158 -13.42 1.14 12.06
N ASN A 159 -13.18 -0.17 12.21
CA ASN A 159 -12.43 -0.74 13.32
C ASN A 159 -11.08 -1.31 12.86
N LEU A 160 -10.11 -1.25 13.78
CA LEU A 160 -8.79 -1.81 13.62
C LEU A 160 -8.77 -3.29 14.00
N TYR A 161 -8.11 -4.10 13.17
CA TYR A 161 -7.98 -5.55 13.32
C TYR A 161 -6.54 -5.98 13.16
N VAL A 162 -6.23 -7.17 13.69
CA VAL A 162 -4.98 -7.88 13.41
C VAL A 162 -5.27 -9.34 13.09
N TYR A 163 -4.52 -9.87 12.14
CA TYR A 163 -4.54 -11.27 11.72
C TYR A 163 -3.24 -11.94 12.15
N ASN A 164 -3.32 -13.01 12.93
CA ASN A 164 -2.16 -13.80 13.34
C ASN A 164 -1.75 -14.74 12.20
N ILE A 165 -0.56 -14.55 11.65
CA ILE A 165 -0.07 -15.27 10.46
C ILE A 165 0.03 -16.77 10.73
N LYS A 166 0.62 -17.18 11.87
CA LYS A 166 0.81 -18.58 12.22
C LYS A 166 -0.49 -19.30 12.58
N ARG A 167 -1.36 -18.61 13.36
CA ARG A 167 -2.61 -19.21 13.86
C ARG A 167 -3.75 -19.09 12.87
N LYS A 168 -3.57 -18.34 11.79
CA LYS A 168 -4.60 -18.02 10.78
C LYS A 168 -5.90 -17.50 11.43
N ARG A 169 -5.79 -16.63 12.45
CA ARG A 169 -6.92 -16.12 13.23
C ARG A 169 -6.88 -14.59 13.34
N GLU A 170 -8.05 -14.01 13.19
CA GLU A 170 -8.26 -12.58 13.33
C GLU A 170 -8.65 -12.19 14.75
N LYS A 171 -8.21 -10.99 15.19
CA LYS A 171 -8.62 -10.34 16.44
C LYS A 171 -9.04 -8.91 16.13
N LYS A 172 -10.27 -8.54 16.55
CA LYS A 172 -10.76 -7.16 16.51
C LYS A 172 -10.12 -6.38 17.67
N LEU A 173 -9.45 -5.28 17.39
CA LEU A 173 -8.77 -4.46 18.38
C LEU A 173 -9.68 -3.34 18.92
N THR A 174 -10.31 -2.57 18.04
CA THR A 174 -11.27 -1.52 18.43
C THR A 174 -12.71 -2.02 18.21
N ARG A 175 -13.70 -1.45 18.91
CA ARG A 175 -15.09 -1.93 18.88
C ARG A 175 -16.13 -0.82 18.73
N ASN A 176 -15.67 0.42 18.71
CA ASN A 176 -16.51 1.62 18.70
C ASN A 176 -16.59 2.27 17.30
N GLY A 177 -15.99 1.65 16.28
CA GLY A 177 -16.05 2.15 14.92
C GLY A 177 -17.50 2.24 14.41
N SER A 178 -17.80 3.35 13.73
CA SER A 178 -19.12 3.64 13.15
C SER A 178 -18.94 4.55 11.93
N GLU A 179 -20.03 4.97 11.31
CA GLU A 179 -19.99 5.97 10.23
C GLU A 179 -19.29 7.27 10.65
N THR A 180 -19.45 7.67 11.92
CA THR A 180 -18.92 8.92 12.46
C THR A 180 -17.71 8.76 13.36
N LEU A 181 -17.31 7.53 13.68
CA LEU A 181 -16.14 7.25 14.51
C LEU A 181 -15.18 6.31 13.80
N LEU A 182 -14.03 6.87 13.40
CA LEU A 182 -13.04 6.20 12.56
C LEU A 182 -11.84 5.80 13.41
N ASN A 183 -11.39 4.54 13.31
CA ASN A 183 -10.20 4.05 14.00
C ASN A 183 -9.10 3.66 13.01
N GLY A 184 -7.91 4.26 13.12
CA GLY A 184 -6.74 3.92 12.32
C GLY A 184 -6.75 4.43 10.87
N HIS A 185 -7.66 5.33 10.56
CA HIS A 185 -7.69 6.09 9.31
C HIS A 185 -8.39 7.42 9.53
N PHE A 186 -8.40 8.27 8.51
CA PHE A 186 -8.97 9.61 8.57
C PHE A 186 -10.18 9.75 7.65
N GLY A 187 -11.00 10.73 7.94
CA GLY A 187 -12.10 11.20 7.10
C GLY A 187 -11.63 12.08 5.94
N TRP A 188 -12.58 12.53 5.13
CA TRP A 188 -12.31 13.20 3.86
C TRP A 188 -11.47 14.48 4.02
N VAL A 189 -11.78 15.33 5.00
CA VAL A 189 -11.09 16.63 5.16
C VAL A 189 -9.61 16.48 5.51
N TYR A 190 -9.26 15.51 6.38
CA TYR A 190 -7.85 15.26 6.71
C TYR A 190 -7.08 14.69 5.53
N GLU A 191 -7.72 13.89 4.68
CA GLU A 191 -7.09 13.35 3.48
C GLU A 191 -6.83 14.44 2.45
N GLU A 192 -7.83 15.26 2.13
CA GLU A 192 -7.73 16.27 1.07
C GLU A 192 -6.86 17.47 1.47
N GLU A 193 -7.00 17.97 2.70
CA GLU A 193 -6.31 19.18 3.15
C GLU A 193 -4.93 18.90 3.76
N LEU A 194 -4.75 17.72 4.41
CA LEU A 194 -3.55 17.42 5.16
C LEU A 194 -2.83 16.14 4.69
N SER A 195 -3.29 15.52 3.60
CA SER A 195 -2.77 14.22 3.08
C SER A 195 -2.80 13.09 4.12
N GLY A 196 -3.66 13.19 5.14
CA GLY A 196 -3.83 12.23 6.22
C GLY A 196 -4.81 11.12 5.85
N TYR A 197 -4.33 9.95 5.47
CA TYR A 197 -5.19 8.79 5.15
C TYR A 197 -4.81 7.52 5.92
N ASP A 198 -3.59 7.43 6.41
CA ASP A 198 -3.04 6.27 7.13
C ASP A 198 -2.84 6.61 8.61
N GLY A 199 -3.84 6.28 9.42
CA GLY A 199 -4.01 6.72 10.81
C GLY A 199 -3.45 5.79 11.86
N TYR A 200 -2.55 4.82 11.56
CA TYR A 200 -1.95 4.00 12.62
C TYR A 200 -0.52 3.53 12.30
N ARG A 201 0.24 3.19 13.35
CA ARG A 201 1.61 2.69 13.27
C ARG A 201 1.86 1.61 14.31
N TRP A 202 2.62 0.58 13.91
CA TRP A 202 3.15 -0.42 14.82
C TRP A 202 4.29 0.15 15.68
N SER A 203 4.37 -0.30 16.93
CA SER A 203 5.59 -0.15 17.71
C SER A 203 6.71 -1.03 17.13
N PRO A 204 8.00 -0.63 17.26
CA PRO A 204 9.14 -1.41 16.73
C PRO A 204 9.20 -2.85 17.25
N ASP A 205 8.76 -3.09 18.49
CA ASP A 205 8.69 -4.40 19.14
C ASP A 205 7.42 -5.20 18.79
N SER A 206 6.52 -4.63 17.97
CA SER A 206 5.26 -5.24 17.54
C SER A 206 4.28 -5.59 18.68
N ARG A 207 4.42 -4.99 19.84
CA ARG A 207 3.52 -5.21 20.99
C ARG A 207 2.31 -4.28 20.98
N TYR A 208 2.48 -3.09 20.38
CA TYR A 208 1.49 -2.03 20.41
C TYR A 208 1.21 -1.49 19.01
N ILE A 209 0.02 -0.93 18.86
CA ILE A 209 -0.36 -0.07 17.74
C ILE A 209 -0.79 1.27 18.31
N ALA A 210 -0.12 2.35 17.88
CA ALA A 210 -0.61 3.71 18.07
C ALA A 210 -1.54 4.04 16.91
N TYR A 211 -2.73 4.57 17.20
CA TYR A 211 -3.72 4.88 16.19
C TYR A 211 -4.48 6.17 16.48
N VAL A 212 -5.04 6.75 15.44
CA VAL A 212 -5.94 7.88 15.49
C VAL A 212 -7.37 7.38 15.63
N GLU A 213 -8.11 7.98 16.55
CA GLU A 213 -9.58 7.94 16.62
C GLU A 213 -10.10 9.31 16.16
N GLU A 214 -10.82 9.35 15.05
CA GLU A 214 -11.46 10.56 14.53
C GLU A 214 -12.95 10.49 14.76
N ASN A 215 -13.51 11.47 15.47
CA ASN A 215 -14.94 11.60 15.70
C ASN A 215 -15.50 12.76 14.86
N GLN A 216 -16.38 12.44 13.91
CA GLN A 216 -17.06 13.36 13.00
C GLN A 216 -18.55 13.56 13.34
N SER A 217 -19.03 13.10 14.51
CA SER A 217 -20.47 13.10 14.84
C SER A 217 -21.10 14.49 14.86
N GLU A 218 -20.29 15.53 15.12
CA GLU A 218 -20.73 16.92 15.14
C GLU A 218 -20.39 17.70 13.85
N VAL A 219 -19.77 17.02 12.87
CA VAL A 219 -19.39 17.62 11.59
C VAL A 219 -20.56 17.63 10.64
N GLY A 220 -20.80 18.77 9.99
CA GLY A 220 -21.83 18.91 8.98
C GLY A 220 -21.57 18.04 7.75
N ARG A 221 -22.63 17.61 7.07
CA ARG A 221 -22.54 16.86 5.80
C ARG A 221 -22.65 17.79 4.63
N PHE A 222 -21.73 17.64 3.68
CA PHE A 222 -21.79 18.29 2.39
C PHE A 222 -22.31 17.31 1.34
N ARG A 223 -23.27 17.74 0.55
CA ARG A 223 -23.91 16.95 -0.50
C ARG A 223 -23.35 17.30 -1.85
N MET A 224 -22.90 16.30 -2.58
CA MET A 224 -22.48 16.40 -3.97
C MET A 224 -23.43 15.61 -4.84
N ILE A 225 -23.75 16.14 -6.01
CA ILE A 225 -24.62 15.47 -6.98
C ILE A 225 -23.72 14.86 -8.05
N ASP A 226 -23.83 13.56 -8.25
CA ASP A 226 -23.21 12.87 -9.39
C ASP A 226 -24.20 12.87 -10.54
N GLU A 227 -24.04 13.82 -11.47
CA GLU A 227 -24.91 13.99 -12.63
C GLU A 227 -24.50 13.13 -13.84
N LEU A 228 -23.47 12.29 -13.72
CA LEU A 228 -23.02 11.43 -14.82
C LEU A 228 -23.95 10.24 -15.08
N LYS A 229 -24.92 10.00 -14.20
CA LYS A 229 -25.92 8.97 -14.31
C LYS A 229 -27.25 9.50 -14.82
N LEU A 230 -28.06 8.62 -15.44
CA LEU A 230 -29.40 8.98 -15.91
C LEU A 230 -30.28 9.56 -14.79
N TYR A 231 -30.17 9.00 -13.60
CA TYR A 231 -30.76 9.53 -12.38
C TYR A 231 -29.61 9.90 -11.45
N PRO A 232 -29.44 11.19 -11.09
CA PRO A 232 -28.34 11.65 -10.26
C PRO A 232 -28.30 10.97 -8.89
N ASP A 233 -27.10 10.55 -8.45
CA ASP A 233 -26.86 10.04 -7.09
C ASP A 233 -26.39 11.18 -6.19
N LEU A 234 -26.80 11.13 -4.93
CA LEU A 234 -26.30 12.01 -3.88
C LEU A 234 -25.12 11.33 -3.16
N GLN A 235 -23.97 11.98 -3.15
CA GLN A 235 -22.84 11.60 -2.34
C GLN A 235 -22.72 12.57 -1.16
N GLU A 236 -22.64 12.04 0.06
CA GLU A 236 -22.45 12.84 1.27
C GLU A 236 -21.06 12.61 1.85
N VAL A 237 -20.39 13.69 2.22
CA VAL A 237 -19.11 13.65 2.95
C VAL A 237 -19.24 14.51 4.21
N PHE A 238 -18.58 14.11 5.28
CA PHE A 238 -18.44 14.97 6.46
C PHE A 238 -17.46 16.10 6.11
N TYR A 239 -17.96 17.32 6.07
CA TYR A 239 -17.21 18.50 5.65
C TYR A 239 -17.44 19.68 6.58
N PRO A 240 -16.43 20.10 7.35
CA PRO A 240 -16.52 21.25 8.23
C PRO A 240 -16.39 22.53 7.41
N LYS A 241 -17.50 23.24 7.17
CA LYS A 241 -17.46 24.58 6.57
C LYS A 241 -16.81 25.57 7.55
N ALA A 242 -16.25 26.65 7.02
CA ALA A 242 -15.68 27.73 7.83
C ALA A 242 -16.68 28.21 8.91
N GLY A 243 -16.23 28.30 10.15
CA GLY A 243 -17.07 28.67 11.28
C GLY A 243 -17.89 27.53 11.90
N HIS A 244 -17.81 26.29 11.37
CA HIS A 244 -18.49 25.11 11.91
C HIS A 244 -17.51 24.14 12.58
N THR A 245 -18.07 23.14 13.25
CA THR A 245 -17.31 22.17 14.06
C THR A 245 -16.42 21.27 13.21
N ASN A 246 -15.14 21.20 13.55
CA ASN A 246 -14.17 20.27 12.98
C ASN A 246 -14.28 18.88 13.61
N PRO A 247 -13.79 17.81 12.93
CA PRO A 247 -13.63 16.51 13.56
C PRO A 247 -12.77 16.58 14.82
N ARG A 248 -13.09 15.77 15.83
CA ARG A 248 -12.28 15.64 17.04
C ARG A 248 -11.33 14.48 16.89
N ILE A 249 -10.04 14.73 17.09
CA ILE A 249 -8.98 13.73 17.00
C ILE A 249 -8.49 13.35 18.38
N LYS A 250 -8.34 12.03 18.58
CA LYS A 250 -7.62 11.45 19.71
C LYS A 250 -6.54 10.52 19.20
N MET A 251 -5.42 10.48 19.93
CA MET A 251 -4.39 9.45 19.78
C MET A 251 -4.58 8.40 20.85
N ALA A 252 -4.54 7.14 20.48
CA ALA A 252 -4.66 6.01 21.37
C ALA A 252 -3.57 4.97 21.09
N VAL A 253 -3.25 4.17 22.09
CA VAL A 253 -2.32 3.03 21.98
C VAL A 253 -3.02 1.79 22.47
N ILE A 254 -2.96 0.71 21.66
CA ILE A 254 -3.59 -0.56 21.99
C ILE A 254 -2.57 -1.69 22.02
N ASN A 255 -2.66 -2.56 23.05
CA ASN A 255 -1.85 -3.78 23.12
C ASN A 255 -2.45 -4.84 22.20
N VAL A 256 -1.60 -5.47 21.39
CA VAL A 256 -2.01 -6.49 20.41
C VAL A 256 -1.99 -7.91 21.00
N GLN A 257 -1.18 -8.13 22.04
CA GLN A 257 -1.03 -9.43 22.70
C GLN A 257 -2.20 -9.80 23.58
#